data_2c54868b12e853ecca1bd4fd156b1821
#
_entry.id   2c54868b12e853ecca1bd4fd156b1821
#
_cell.length_a   1.000
_cell.length_b   1.000
_cell.length_c   1.000
_cell.angle_alpha   90.00
_cell.angle_beta   90.00
_cell.angle_gamma   90.00
#
_symmetry.space_group_name_H-M   'P 1'
#
loop_
_entity.id
_entity.type
_entity.pdbx_description
1 polymer ?
#
loop_
_entity_poly.entity_id
_entity_poly.type
_entity_poly.pdbx_seq_one_letter_code
_entity_poly.pdbx_strand_id
1 'polypeptide(L)'
;MRRHPLLWKLALLQVGFCLLLTWLIYTWGLSVERSTYFLAPADRSYLADYARQAEDAWRSEGAAGAERFRKELSAKEDTWVALVGPHLESLGSTPLSAEESSHLTFMRKLDWPMSRRLQDELPYVSIEFPRHPEQGRLVIQLPERLLPGGLTPWTHLVTHGIVPTLLA
;
A
#
# COMPACT_ATOMS: atom_id res chain seq x y z
N MET A 1 1.79 -61.42 14.69
CA MET A 1 1.27 -60.02 14.65
C MET A 1 0.76 -59.71 13.26
N ARG A 2 -0.55 -59.75 13.02
CA ARG A 2 -1.16 -59.35 11.73
C ARG A 2 -1.05 -57.84 11.61
N ARG A 3 -0.13 -57.35 10.77
CA ARG A 3 -0.06 -55.95 10.39
C ARG A 3 -1.34 -55.65 9.60
N HIS A 4 -2.19 -54.76 10.10
CA HIS A 4 -3.40 -54.34 9.40
C HIS A 4 -3.03 -53.33 8.30
N PRO A 5 -2.84 -53.78 7.03
CA PRO A 5 -2.36 -52.94 5.95
C PRO A 5 -3.34 -51.83 5.61
N LEU A 6 -4.61 -52.02 5.97
CA LEU A 6 -5.67 -51.03 5.76
C LEU A 6 -5.49 -49.80 6.69
N LEU A 7 -5.21 -50.05 7.97
CA LEU A 7 -5.02 -48.97 8.96
C LEU A 7 -3.81 -48.12 8.63
N TRP A 8 -2.73 -48.72 8.16
CA TRP A 8 -1.53 -48.00 7.74
C TRP A 8 -1.79 -47.10 6.51
N LYS A 9 -2.52 -47.61 5.50
CA LYS A 9 -2.91 -46.83 4.33
C LYS A 9 -3.82 -45.67 4.71
N LEU A 10 -4.78 -45.89 5.62
CA LEU A 10 -5.66 -44.84 6.11
C LEU A 10 -4.87 -43.77 6.88
N ALA A 11 -3.94 -44.18 7.73
CA ALA A 11 -3.08 -43.23 8.47
C ALA A 11 -2.22 -42.37 7.53
N LEU A 12 -1.62 -42.97 6.50
CA LEU A 12 -0.85 -42.22 5.49
C LEU A 12 -1.72 -41.24 4.71
N LEU A 13 -2.94 -41.66 4.32
CA LEU A 13 -3.89 -40.76 3.64
C LEU A 13 -4.27 -39.58 4.54
N GLN A 14 -4.52 -39.85 5.82
CA GLN A 14 -4.87 -38.79 6.79
C GLN A 14 -3.71 -37.80 6.99
N VAL A 15 -2.48 -38.28 7.14
CA VAL A 15 -1.28 -37.45 7.25
C VAL A 15 -1.09 -36.60 5.98
N GLY A 16 -1.21 -37.22 4.80
CA GLY A 16 -1.10 -36.52 3.53
C GLY A 16 -2.16 -35.41 3.36
N PHE A 17 -3.41 -35.71 3.78
CA PHE A 17 -4.49 -34.72 3.75
C PHE A 17 -4.23 -33.55 4.72
N CYS A 18 -3.77 -33.82 5.94
CA CYS A 18 -3.41 -32.77 6.89
C CYS A 18 -2.27 -31.88 6.37
N LEU A 19 -1.24 -32.46 5.78
CA LEU A 19 -0.13 -31.71 5.18
C LEU A 19 -0.60 -30.82 4.03
N LEU A 20 -1.47 -31.37 3.16
CA LEU A 20 -2.06 -30.60 2.06
C LEU A 20 -2.90 -29.42 2.56
N LEU A 21 -3.75 -29.65 3.56
CA LEU A 21 -4.55 -28.56 4.16
C LEU A 21 -3.67 -27.50 4.79
N THR A 22 -2.64 -27.90 5.54
CA THR A 22 -1.70 -26.96 6.17
C THR A 22 -0.98 -26.12 5.11
N TRP A 23 -0.56 -26.74 4.03
CA TRP A 23 0.09 -26.04 2.91
C TRP A 23 -0.87 -25.06 2.22
N LEU A 24 -2.12 -25.46 1.98
CA LEU A 24 -3.14 -24.59 1.39
C LEU A 24 -3.44 -23.39 2.29
N ILE A 25 -3.64 -23.60 3.58
CA ILE A 25 -3.90 -22.52 4.55
C ILE A 25 -2.70 -21.56 4.60
N TYR A 26 -1.49 -22.08 4.62
CA TYR A 26 -0.27 -21.28 4.63
C TYR A 26 -0.14 -20.41 3.38
N THR A 27 -0.29 -21.00 2.19
CA THR A 27 -0.19 -20.27 0.91
C THR A 27 -1.30 -19.23 0.76
N TRP A 28 -2.52 -19.57 1.20
CA TRP A 28 -3.63 -18.65 1.19
C TRP A 28 -3.44 -17.50 2.18
N GLY A 29 -2.96 -17.80 3.39
CA GLY A 29 -2.63 -16.78 4.41
C GLY A 29 -1.62 -15.75 3.89
N LEU A 30 -0.53 -16.21 3.25
CA LEU A 30 0.46 -15.31 2.63
C LEU A 30 -0.15 -14.45 1.52
N SER A 31 -1.07 -14.98 0.74
CA SER A 31 -1.74 -14.24 -0.34
C SER A 31 -2.65 -13.15 0.23
N VAL A 32 -3.43 -13.48 1.26
CA VAL A 32 -4.31 -12.53 1.95
C VAL A 32 -3.51 -11.42 2.63
N GLU A 33 -2.42 -11.78 3.31
CA GLU A 33 -1.54 -10.80 3.97
C GLU A 33 -1.00 -9.78 2.96
N ARG A 34 -0.47 -10.25 1.83
CA ARG A 34 0.05 -9.37 0.77
C ARG A 34 -1.02 -8.44 0.19
N SER A 35 -2.21 -8.95 -0.07
CA SER A 35 -3.30 -8.15 -0.63
C SER A 35 -3.92 -7.18 0.38
N THR A 36 -3.77 -7.44 1.68
CA THR A 36 -4.38 -6.64 2.74
C THR A 36 -3.48 -5.51 3.22
N TYR A 37 -2.16 -5.72 3.21
CA TYR A 37 -1.24 -4.74 3.80
C TYR A 37 -0.37 -4.00 2.79
N PHE A 38 -0.16 -4.54 1.60
CA PHE A 38 0.73 -3.94 0.62
C PHE A 38 -0.03 -3.33 -0.55
N LEU A 39 0.47 -2.20 -1.04
CA LEU A 39 -0.04 -1.57 -2.26
C LEU A 39 0.05 -2.53 -3.45
N ALA A 40 -1.00 -2.56 -4.27
CA ALA A 40 -0.98 -3.29 -5.53
C ALA A 40 0.13 -2.75 -6.46
N PRO A 41 0.73 -3.59 -7.33
CA PRO A 41 1.76 -3.14 -8.26
C PRO A 41 1.32 -1.96 -9.15
N ALA A 42 0.05 -1.95 -9.57
CA ALA A 42 -0.53 -0.85 -10.34
C ALA A 42 -0.55 0.47 -9.56
N ASP A 43 -0.93 0.42 -8.27
CA ASP A 43 -0.99 1.60 -7.41
C ASP A 43 0.41 2.14 -7.10
N ARG A 44 1.40 1.24 -6.94
CA ARG A 44 2.81 1.65 -6.80
C ARG A 44 3.32 2.37 -8.03
N SER A 45 3.02 1.86 -9.23
CA SER A 45 3.43 2.51 -10.48
C SER A 45 2.76 3.86 -10.65
N TYR A 46 1.48 3.97 -10.27
CA TYR A 46 0.72 5.21 -10.29
C TYR A 46 1.32 6.28 -9.37
N LEU A 47 1.67 5.91 -8.15
CA LEU A 47 2.34 6.80 -7.21
C LEU A 47 3.76 7.16 -7.64
N ALA A 48 4.50 6.24 -8.25
CA ALA A 48 5.82 6.51 -8.82
C ALA A 48 5.75 7.48 -10.00
N ASP A 49 4.68 7.43 -10.79
CA ASP A 49 4.43 8.41 -11.86
C ASP A 49 4.19 9.82 -11.31
N TYR A 50 3.53 9.96 -10.18
CA TYR A 50 3.41 11.26 -9.51
C TYR A 50 4.76 11.80 -9.04
N ALA A 51 5.63 10.95 -8.48
CA ALA A 51 6.97 11.38 -8.09
C ALA A 51 7.79 11.83 -9.31
N ARG A 52 7.65 11.17 -10.46
CA ARG A 52 8.30 11.60 -11.71
C ARG A 52 7.78 12.95 -12.19
N GLN A 53 6.46 13.16 -12.18
CA GLN A 53 5.85 14.45 -12.56
C GLN A 53 6.26 15.56 -11.58
N ALA A 54 6.36 15.25 -10.29
CA ALA A 54 6.83 16.19 -9.27
C ALA A 54 8.29 16.60 -9.52
N GLU A 55 9.16 15.64 -9.83
CA GLU A 55 10.56 15.89 -10.20
C GLU A 55 10.66 16.77 -11.45
N ASP A 56 9.89 16.46 -12.50
CA ASP A 56 9.89 17.22 -13.75
C ASP A 56 9.39 18.67 -13.52
N ALA A 57 8.34 18.89 -12.74
CA ALA A 57 7.82 20.21 -12.39
C ALA A 57 8.83 21.03 -11.58
N TRP A 58 9.47 20.42 -10.59
CA TRP A 58 10.49 21.09 -9.79
C TRP A 58 11.74 21.43 -10.62
N ARG A 59 12.19 20.54 -11.49
CA ARG A 59 13.37 20.79 -12.33
C ARG A 59 13.15 21.83 -13.42
N SER A 60 11.94 21.93 -13.95
CA SER A 60 11.62 22.90 -15.01
C SER A 60 11.40 24.32 -14.50
N GLU A 61 10.76 24.47 -13.35
CA GLU A 61 10.32 25.77 -12.83
C GLU A 61 10.75 26.03 -11.37
N GLY A 62 11.57 25.15 -10.79
CA GLY A 62 12.04 25.28 -9.41
C GLY A 62 10.92 25.24 -8.38
N ALA A 63 11.04 26.10 -7.37
CA ALA A 63 10.06 26.15 -6.27
C ALA A 63 8.64 26.50 -6.72
N ALA A 64 8.50 27.30 -7.77
CA ALA A 64 7.18 27.67 -8.32
C ALA A 64 6.49 26.47 -8.98
N GLY A 65 7.23 25.64 -9.73
CA GLY A 65 6.73 24.41 -10.33
C GLY A 65 6.35 23.36 -9.28
N ALA A 66 7.17 23.21 -8.26
CA ALA A 66 6.89 22.33 -7.12
C ALA A 66 5.59 22.72 -6.41
N GLU A 67 5.42 24.03 -6.16
CA GLU A 67 4.21 24.54 -5.47
C GLU A 67 2.95 24.40 -6.33
N ARG A 68 3.04 24.65 -7.63
CA ARG A 68 1.94 24.44 -8.56
C ARG A 68 1.54 22.97 -8.59
N PHE A 69 2.50 22.06 -8.79
CA PHE A 69 2.25 20.62 -8.81
C PHE A 69 1.63 20.12 -7.49
N ARG A 70 2.16 20.60 -6.35
CA ARG A 70 1.62 20.28 -5.02
C ARG A 70 0.13 20.61 -4.93
N LYS A 71 -0.27 21.83 -5.35
CA LYS A 71 -1.67 22.29 -5.32
C LYS A 71 -2.56 21.47 -6.27
N GLU A 72 -2.10 21.22 -7.48
CA GLU A 72 -2.83 20.43 -8.47
C GLU A 72 -3.06 18.99 -7.99
N LEU A 73 -2.02 18.35 -7.46
CA LEU A 73 -2.11 16.98 -6.98
C LEU A 73 -2.97 16.88 -5.71
N SER A 74 -2.83 17.83 -4.78
CA SER A 74 -3.66 17.89 -3.57
C SER A 74 -5.14 18.08 -3.90
N ALA A 75 -5.46 18.93 -4.88
CA ALA A 75 -6.84 19.11 -5.33
C ALA A 75 -7.39 17.88 -6.08
N LYS A 76 -6.55 17.20 -6.85
CA LYS A 76 -6.94 16.01 -7.62
C LYS A 76 -7.23 14.79 -6.74
N GLU A 77 -6.39 14.57 -5.74
CA GLU A 77 -6.47 13.38 -4.88
C GLU A 77 -7.21 13.65 -3.56
N ASP A 78 -7.56 14.93 -3.30
CA ASP A 78 -8.19 15.38 -2.05
C ASP A 78 -7.38 14.94 -0.81
N THR A 79 -6.05 15.06 -0.89
CA THR A 79 -5.12 14.63 0.15
C THR A 79 -4.01 15.65 0.38
N TRP A 80 -3.34 15.52 1.52
CA TRP A 80 -2.15 16.32 1.79
C TRP A 80 -0.96 15.84 0.94
N VAL A 81 -0.25 16.81 0.35
CA VAL A 81 0.92 16.58 -0.51
C VAL A 81 2.01 17.57 -0.15
N ALA A 82 3.26 17.11 -0.13
CA ALA A 82 4.45 17.95 -0.02
C ALA A 82 5.59 17.44 -0.92
N LEU A 83 6.37 18.37 -1.46
CA LEU A 83 7.64 18.09 -2.08
C LEU A 83 8.75 18.54 -1.12
N VAL A 84 9.59 17.60 -0.72
CA VAL A 84 10.64 17.87 0.27
C VAL A 84 12.01 17.44 -0.22
N GLY A 85 13.01 18.22 0.14
CA GLY A 85 14.40 17.92 -0.12
C GLY A 85 14.97 16.86 0.83
N PRO A 86 16.29 16.57 0.71
CA PRO A 86 16.95 15.52 1.49
C PRO A 86 16.95 15.78 2.99
N HIS A 87 16.90 17.05 3.42
CA HIS A 87 16.85 17.45 4.83
C HIS A 87 15.44 17.77 5.32
N LEU A 88 14.42 17.30 4.58
CA LEU A 88 12.99 17.52 4.86
C LEU A 88 12.54 18.99 4.78
N GLU A 89 13.32 19.83 4.14
CA GLU A 89 12.93 21.20 3.77
C GLU A 89 11.92 21.19 2.61
N SER A 90 11.01 22.18 2.59
CA SER A 90 10.07 22.34 1.47
C SER A 90 10.81 22.69 0.20
N LEU A 91 10.54 21.98 -0.90
CA LEU A 91 11.00 22.34 -2.24
C LEU A 91 10.06 23.36 -2.92
N GLY A 92 8.88 23.61 -2.35
CA GLY A 92 7.96 24.64 -2.80
C GLY A 92 8.35 26.02 -2.29
N SER A 93 7.61 27.05 -2.75
CA SER A 93 7.79 28.43 -2.30
C SER A 93 7.27 28.70 -0.89
N THR A 94 6.43 27.82 -0.36
CA THR A 94 5.86 27.92 0.97
C THR A 94 6.59 26.97 1.93
N PRO A 95 7.12 27.46 3.07
CA PRO A 95 7.71 26.58 4.07
C PRO A 95 6.63 25.71 4.74
N LEU A 96 7.02 24.51 5.16
CA LEU A 96 6.12 23.62 5.90
C LEU A 96 5.85 24.18 7.29
N SER A 97 4.61 24.12 7.72
CA SER A 97 4.23 24.43 9.11
C SER A 97 4.75 23.36 10.09
N ALA A 98 4.69 23.64 11.37
CA ALA A 98 5.08 22.68 12.41
C ALA A 98 4.19 21.43 12.39
N GLU A 99 2.89 21.59 12.09
CA GLU A 99 1.94 20.49 11.93
C GLU A 99 2.29 19.63 10.71
N GLU A 100 2.51 20.25 9.55
CA GLU A 100 2.92 19.55 8.33
C GLU A 100 4.27 18.83 8.50
N SER A 101 5.20 19.42 9.23
CA SER A 101 6.49 18.82 9.55
C SER A 101 6.35 17.55 10.41
N SER A 102 5.30 17.48 11.25
CA SER A 102 5.02 16.29 12.05
C SER A 102 4.63 15.09 11.18
N HIS A 103 3.99 15.32 10.02
CA HIS A 103 3.64 14.26 9.06
C HIS A 103 4.89 13.59 8.47
N LEU A 104 6.00 14.33 8.36
CA LEU A 104 7.27 13.80 7.85
C LEU A 104 7.99 12.86 8.83
N THR A 105 7.61 12.86 10.10
CA THR A 105 8.26 12.02 11.13
C THR A 105 7.97 10.54 10.93
N PHE A 106 6.85 10.20 10.31
CA PHE A 106 6.35 8.83 10.19
C PHE A 106 5.98 8.43 8.76
N MET A 107 6.81 8.79 7.82
CA MET A 107 6.61 8.41 6.42
C MET A 107 6.91 6.93 6.21
N ARG A 108 6.14 6.30 5.33
CA ARG A 108 6.36 4.93 4.87
C ARG A 108 6.93 4.92 3.45
N LYS A 109 7.72 3.90 3.13
CA LYS A 109 8.15 3.66 1.75
C LYS A 109 7.07 2.89 0.99
N LEU A 110 7.09 2.96 -0.34
CA LEU A 110 6.12 2.28 -1.22
C LEU A 110 6.05 0.75 -1.04
N ASP A 111 7.13 0.15 -0.60
CA ASP A 111 7.27 -1.30 -0.36
C ASP A 111 6.91 -1.72 1.06
N TRP A 112 6.54 -0.77 1.92
CA TRP A 112 6.15 -1.04 3.30
C TRP A 112 4.64 -1.33 3.42
N PRO A 113 4.24 -2.05 4.50
CA PRO A 113 2.81 -2.26 4.77
C PRO A 113 2.06 -0.95 4.98
N MET A 114 0.93 -0.79 4.29
CA MET A 114 0.08 0.40 4.33
C MET A 114 -1.17 0.15 5.19
N SER A 115 -0.99 -0.11 6.48
CA SER A 115 -2.12 -0.17 7.41
C SER A 115 -2.49 1.21 7.95
N ARG A 116 -3.78 1.42 8.30
CA ARG A 116 -4.21 2.60 9.05
C ARG A 116 -3.48 2.70 10.38
N ARG A 117 -3.26 3.91 10.87
CA ARG A 117 -2.72 4.14 12.21
C ARG A 117 -3.78 3.96 13.28
N LEU A 118 -3.33 3.94 14.56
CA LEU A 118 -4.17 3.76 15.75
C LEU A 118 -5.34 4.76 15.88
N GLN A 119 -5.32 5.89 15.14
CA GLN A 119 -6.36 6.92 15.16
C GLN A 119 -7.13 7.02 13.83
N ASP A 120 -7.17 5.94 13.05
CA ASP A 120 -7.83 5.89 11.73
C ASP A 120 -7.21 6.83 10.69
N GLU A 121 -6.03 7.38 10.96
CA GLU A 121 -5.30 8.29 10.09
C GLU A 121 -4.67 7.54 8.93
N LEU A 122 -4.83 8.07 7.72
CA LEU A 122 -4.24 7.51 6.51
C LEU A 122 -2.71 7.68 6.54
N PRO A 123 -1.94 6.67 6.09
CA PRO A 123 -0.49 6.72 6.15
C PRO A 123 0.08 7.73 5.16
N TYR A 124 1.18 8.38 5.55
CA TYR A 124 1.99 9.21 4.67
C TYR A 124 3.03 8.36 3.96
N VAL A 125 3.10 8.49 2.64
CA VAL A 125 4.00 7.72 1.79
C VAL A 125 5.06 8.64 1.20
N SER A 126 6.32 8.26 1.36
CA SER A 126 7.48 8.95 0.80
C SER A 126 7.96 8.22 -0.44
N ILE A 127 8.09 8.95 -1.55
CA ILE A 127 8.50 8.44 -2.85
C ILE A 127 9.65 9.28 -3.33
N GLU A 128 10.84 8.70 -3.38
CA GLU A 128 12.05 9.38 -3.86
C GLU A 128 11.91 9.73 -5.35
N PHE A 129 12.55 10.82 -5.78
CA PHE A 129 12.55 11.21 -7.18
C PHE A 129 13.25 10.14 -8.02
N PRO A 130 12.58 9.62 -9.08
CA PRO A 130 13.09 8.45 -9.80
C PRO A 130 14.45 8.64 -10.47
N ARG A 131 14.76 9.85 -10.93
CA ARG A 131 16.04 10.14 -11.60
C ARG A 131 17.11 10.65 -10.66
N HIS A 132 16.71 11.40 -9.62
CA HIS A 132 17.62 12.05 -8.68
C HIS A 132 17.11 11.90 -7.25
N PRO A 133 17.20 10.67 -6.69
CA PRO A 133 16.65 10.37 -5.36
C PRO A 133 17.30 11.20 -4.24
N GLU A 134 18.54 11.67 -4.48
CA GLU A 134 19.28 12.53 -3.56
C GLU A 134 18.80 14.00 -3.52
N GLN A 135 18.00 14.44 -4.53
CA GLN A 135 17.57 15.83 -4.63
C GLN A 135 16.25 16.10 -3.93
N GLY A 136 15.43 15.06 -3.75
CA GLY A 136 14.15 15.23 -3.06
C GLY A 136 13.24 14.04 -3.20
N ARG A 137 12.06 14.22 -2.64
CA ARG A 137 10.99 13.21 -2.62
C ARG A 137 9.62 13.84 -2.61
N LEU A 138 8.66 13.13 -3.15
CA LEU A 138 7.25 13.42 -2.99
C LEU A 138 6.75 12.73 -1.71
N VAL A 139 6.07 13.46 -0.85
CA VAL A 139 5.34 12.90 0.29
C VAL A 139 3.86 13.15 0.06
N ILE A 140 3.07 12.10 0.11
CA ILE A 140 1.62 12.16 -0.09
C ILE A 140 0.92 11.36 1.01
N GLN A 141 -0.14 11.91 1.58
CA GLN A 141 -1.05 11.11 2.37
C GLN A 141 -1.80 10.17 1.43
N LEU A 142 -1.75 8.87 1.71
CA LEU A 142 -2.30 7.86 0.81
C LEU A 142 -3.81 8.09 0.60
N PRO A 143 -4.29 8.29 -0.64
CA PRO A 143 -5.72 8.41 -0.90
C PRO A 143 -6.46 7.16 -0.43
N GLU A 144 -7.65 7.33 0.15
CA GLU A 144 -8.43 6.21 0.71
C GLU A 144 -8.71 5.11 -0.32
N ARG A 145 -8.91 5.49 -1.60
CA ARG A 145 -9.11 4.56 -2.72
C ARG A 145 -7.92 3.63 -3.00
N LEU A 146 -6.71 4.02 -2.58
CA LEU A 146 -5.48 3.24 -2.76
C LEU A 146 -5.11 2.44 -1.49
N LEU A 147 -5.89 2.57 -0.42
CA LEU A 147 -5.61 1.86 0.81
C LEU A 147 -5.80 0.36 0.62
N PRO A 148 -4.78 -0.48 0.86
CA PRO A 148 -4.93 -1.93 0.78
C PRO A 148 -5.99 -2.42 1.76
N GLY A 149 -6.79 -3.42 1.37
CA GLY A 149 -7.79 -4.03 2.25
C GLY A 149 -9.13 -3.31 2.32
N GLY A 150 -9.38 -2.29 1.49
CA GLY A 150 -10.67 -1.59 1.43
C GLY A 150 -11.87 -2.47 1.03
N LEU A 151 -11.60 -3.58 0.34
CA LEU A 151 -12.55 -4.67 0.12
C LEU A 151 -11.89 -5.96 0.59
N THR A 152 -12.19 -6.37 1.82
CA THR A 152 -11.72 -7.68 2.27
C THR A 152 -12.26 -8.76 1.33
N PRO A 153 -11.48 -9.83 1.03
CA PRO A 153 -11.95 -10.95 0.21
C PRO A 153 -13.29 -11.53 0.68
N TRP A 154 -13.58 -11.38 1.96
CA TRP A 154 -14.83 -11.79 2.59
C TRP A 154 -16.03 -10.93 2.17
N THR A 155 -15.88 -9.62 1.99
CA THR A 155 -16.97 -8.77 1.50
C THR A 155 -17.29 -9.11 0.04
N HIS A 156 -16.30 -9.42 -0.80
CA HIS A 156 -16.54 -9.91 -2.16
C HIS A 156 -17.22 -11.27 -2.19
N LEU A 157 -16.84 -12.19 -1.30
CA LEU A 157 -17.46 -13.51 -1.19
C LEU A 157 -18.88 -13.42 -0.65
N VAL A 158 -19.15 -12.54 0.29
CA VAL A 158 -20.49 -12.34 0.86
C VAL A 158 -21.39 -11.58 -0.10
N THR A 159 -20.92 -10.53 -0.75
CA THR A 159 -21.76 -9.70 -1.63
C THR A 159 -21.98 -10.31 -3.02
N HIS A 160 -21.00 -11.03 -3.56
CA HIS A 160 -21.07 -11.56 -4.94
C HIS A 160 -21.06 -13.09 -5.05
N GLY A 161 -20.73 -13.80 -3.96
CA GLY A 161 -20.63 -15.27 -3.99
C GLY A 161 -21.77 -16.00 -3.28
N ILE A 162 -21.90 -15.80 -1.97
CA ILE A 162 -22.78 -16.64 -1.14
C ILE A 162 -24.22 -16.13 -1.07
N VAL A 163 -24.42 -14.81 -0.99
CA VAL A 163 -25.78 -14.23 -0.81
C VAL A 163 -26.66 -14.42 -2.03
N PRO A 164 -26.21 -14.23 -3.29
CA PRO A 164 -27.07 -14.48 -4.44
C PRO A 164 -27.42 -15.95 -4.66
N THR A 165 -26.55 -16.89 -4.26
CA THR A 165 -26.80 -18.34 -4.40
C THR A 165 -27.74 -18.92 -3.33
N LEU A 166 -27.93 -18.23 -2.21
CA LEU A 166 -28.87 -18.63 -1.15
C LEU A 166 -30.28 -18.04 -1.36
N LEU A 167 -30.42 -17.03 -2.24
CA LEU A 167 -31.68 -16.35 -2.55
C LEU A 167 -32.27 -16.76 -3.91
N ALA A 168 -31.62 -17.64 -4.67
CA ALA A 168 -32.08 -18.24 -5.91
C ALA A 168 -32.59 -19.66 -5.68
#